data_6c7c26b517218c84265428c161e634a0
#
_entry.id   6c7c26b517218c84265428c161e634a0
#
_cell.length_a   1.000
_cell.length_b   1.000
_cell.length_c   1.000
_cell.angle_alpha   90.00
_cell.angle_beta   90.00
_cell.angle_gamma   90.00
#
_symmetry.space_group_name_H-M   'P 1'
#
loop_
_entity.id
_entity.type
_entity.pdbx_description
1 polymer ?
#
loop_
_entity_poly.entity_id
_entity_poly.type
_entity_poly.pdbx_seq_one_letter_code
_entity_poly.pdbx_strand_id
1 'polypeptide(L)'
;MQQVLIKQLKRAGYRLTKPRQAVLEVLSREPQTALQIRLLIRQRGQLIDQVTVYRTLECLVGLGLVTKTKFKDQTFWYELKDSNRPHHHHLVCDRCGQMEEVLLDESILLRVIARRSKFKVLSHQLEFFGLCPACLKK
;
A
#
# COMPACT_ATOMS: atom_id res chain seq x y z
N MET A 1 3.45 -15.10 7.24
CA MET A 1 3.50 -13.64 7.03
C MET A 1 2.88 -12.87 8.20
N GLN A 2 1.65 -13.12 8.63
CA GLN A 2 0.98 -12.45 9.76
C GLN A 2 1.76 -12.52 11.08
N GLN A 3 2.35 -13.66 11.42
CA GLN A 3 3.14 -13.80 12.65
C GLN A 3 4.38 -12.88 12.68
N VAL A 4 4.98 -12.62 11.53
CA VAL A 4 6.11 -11.68 11.41
C VAL A 4 5.65 -10.26 11.70
N LEU A 5 4.52 -9.84 11.13
CA LEU A 5 3.91 -8.52 11.37
C LEU A 5 3.53 -8.33 12.85
N ILE A 6 2.94 -9.35 13.47
CA ILE A 6 2.60 -9.34 14.89
C ILE A 6 3.85 -9.18 15.76
N LYS A 7 4.94 -9.91 15.44
CA LYS A 7 6.22 -9.76 16.15
C LYS A 7 6.80 -8.37 16.02
N GLN A 8 6.77 -7.78 14.83
CA GLN A 8 7.27 -6.43 14.58
C GLN A 8 6.45 -5.37 15.33
N LEU A 9 5.11 -5.48 15.33
CA LEU A 9 4.23 -4.63 16.13
C LEU A 9 4.58 -4.67 17.63
N LYS A 10 4.72 -5.89 18.18
CA LYS A 10 5.08 -6.08 19.60
C LYS A 10 6.46 -5.53 19.93
N ARG A 11 7.46 -5.73 19.06
CA ARG A 11 8.82 -5.16 19.22
C ARG A 11 8.82 -3.63 19.21
N ALA A 12 7.94 -3.02 18.45
CA ALA A 12 7.75 -1.57 18.42
C ALA A 12 6.92 -1.03 19.60
N GLY A 13 6.60 -1.86 20.60
CA GLY A 13 5.87 -1.46 21.79
C GLY A 13 4.35 -1.38 21.62
N TYR A 14 3.81 -1.82 20.49
CA TYR A 14 2.36 -1.78 20.26
C TYR A 14 1.67 -3.04 20.77
N ARG A 15 0.58 -2.82 21.52
CA ARG A 15 -0.28 -3.91 21.98
C ARG A 15 -1.09 -4.48 20.81
N LEU A 16 -1.11 -5.81 20.67
CA LEU A 16 -2.00 -6.49 19.73
C LEU A 16 -3.42 -6.51 20.30
N THR A 17 -4.26 -5.61 19.81
CA THR A 17 -5.70 -5.58 20.14
C THR A 17 -6.49 -6.36 19.11
N LYS A 18 -7.72 -6.80 19.47
CA LYS A 18 -8.63 -7.49 18.52
C LYS A 18 -8.83 -6.70 17.20
N PRO A 19 -9.08 -5.38 17.22
CA PRO A 19 -9.20 -4.61 15.99
C PRO A 19 -7.92 -4.61 15.14
N ARG A 20 -6.74 -4.48 15.75
CA ARG A 20 -5.47 -4.55 15.01
C ARG A 20 -5.25 -5.91 14.38
N GLN A 21 -5.59 -6.96 15.10
CA GLN A 21 -5.52 -8.32 14.57
C GLN A 21 -6.45 -8.48 13.37
N ALA A 22 -7.69 -8.00 13.46
CA ALA A 22 -8.66 -8.06 12.36
C ALA A 22 -8.14 -7.37 11.09
N VAL A 23 -7.52 -6.18 11.22
CA VAL A 23 -6.90 -5.49 10.09
C VAL A 23 -5.75 -6.31 9.49
N LEU A 24 -4.84 -6.83 10.34
CA LEU A 24 -3.70 -7.64 9.88
C LEU A 24 -4.12 -8.92 9.14
N GLU A 25 -5.25 -9.51 9.53
CA GLU A 25 -5.78 -10.74 8.92
C GLU A 25 -6.32 -10.56 7.51
N VAL A 26 -6.75 -9.35 7.15
CA VAL A 26 -7.33 -9.04 5.83
C VAL A 26 -6.41 -8.25 4.92
N LEU A 27 -5.35 -7.66 5.48
CA LEU A 27 -4.32 -6.98 4.68
C LEU A 27 -3.64 -7.95 3.73
N SER A 28 -3.50 -7.50 2.49
CA SER A 28 -2.83 -8.25 1.43
C SER A 28 -1.68 -7.45 0.79
N ARG A 29 -1.01 -8.07 -0.15
CA ARG A 29 -0.01 -7.41 -1.01
C ARG A 29 -0.64 -6.63 -2.15
N GLU A 30 -1.90 -6.93 -2.45
CA GLU A 30 -2.68 -6.16 -3.40
C GLU A 30 -3.14 -4.86 -2.72
N PRO A 31 -3.07 -3.72 -3.42
CA PRO A 31 -3.53 -2.45 -2.87
C PRO A 31 -5.03 -2.51 -2.48
N GLN A 32 -5.34 -2.03 -1.30
CA GLN A 32 -6.69 -2.01 -0.73
C GLN A 32 -6.99 -0.65 -0.13
N THR A 33 -8.21 -0.17 -0.28
CA THR A 33 -8.67 1.02 0.46
C THR A 33 -9.07 0.65 1.89
N ALA A 34 -9.07 1.62 2.80
CA ALA A 34 -9.54 1.40 4.17
C ALA A 34 -11.00 0.91 4.22
N LEU A 35 -11.83 1.33 3.26
CA LEU A 35 -13.21 0.85 3.14
C LEU A 35 -13.25 -0.63 2.75
N GLN A 36 -12.47 -1.05 1.76
CA GLN A 36 -12.38 -2.46 1.35
C GLN A 36 -11.90 -3.34 2.52
N ILE A 37 -10.87 -2.90 3.24
CA ILE A 37 -10.36 -3.60 4.43
C ILE A 37 -11.47 -3.76 5.47
N ARG A 38 -12.22 -2.70 5.76
CA ARG A 38 -13.35 -2.75 6.69
C ARG A 38 -14.45 -3.71 6.25
N LEU A 39 -14.78 -3.73 4.95
CA LEU A 39 -15.77 -4.65 4.40
C LEU A 39 -15.33 -6.11 4.52
N LEU A 40 -14.06 -6.41 4.25
CA LEU A 40 -13.50 -7.75 4.43
C LEU A 40 -13.54 -8.22 5.89
N ILE A 41 -13.26 -7.33 6.85
CA ILE A 41 -13.39 -7.61 8.29
C ILE A 41 -14.85 -7.94 8.63
N ARG A 42 -15.79 -7.16 8.11
CA ARG A 42 -17.24 -7.40 8.32
C ARG A 42 -17.71 -8.73 7.73
N GLN A 43 -17.21 -9.12 6.55
CA GLN A 43 -17.50 -10.42 5.94
C GLN A 43 -17.02 -11.61 6.80
N ARG A 44 -16.01 -11.41 7.66
CA ARG A 44 -15.53 -12.39 8.63
C ARG A 44 -16.29 -12.37 9.96
N GLY A 45 -17.42 -11.65 10.03
CA GLY A 45 -18.27 -11.57 11.21
C GLY A 45 -17.76 -10.64 12.31
N GLN A 46 -16.77 -9.79 12.03
CA GLN A 46 -16.25 -8.82 12.98
C GLN A 46 -16.72 -7.41 12.64
N LEU A 47 -17.04 -6.62 13.68
CA LEU A 47 -17.40 -5.22 13.52
C LEU A 47 -16.26 -4.32 13.99
N ILE A 48 -15.88 -3.40 13.12
CA ILE A 48 -14.85 -2.41 13.39
C ILE A 48 -15.28 -1.06 12.79
N ASP A 49 -15.08 0.02 13.53
CA ASP A 49 -15.35 1.35 13.02
C ASP A 49 -14.23 1.83 12.07
N GLN A 50 -14.59 2.77 11.19
CA GLN A 50 -13.68 3.27 10.15
C GLN A 50 -12.46 3.98 10.74
N VAL A 51 -12.63 4.71 11.84
CA VAL A 51 -11.53 5.43 12.49
C VAL A 51 -10.48 4.46 13.03
N THR A 52 -10.92 3.35 13.61
CA THR A 52 -10.04 2.30 14.13
C THR A 52 -9.26 1.61 13.00
N VAL A 53 -9.89 1.39 11.84
CA VAL A 53 -9.17 0.89 10.64
C VAL A 53 -8.08 1.86 10.23
N TYR A 54 -8.40 3.16 10.06
CA TYR A 54 -7.41 4.17 9.69
C TYR A 54 -6.28 4.28 10.71
N ARG A 55 -6.57 4.36 11.99
CA ARG A 55 -5.55 4.44 13.05
C ARG A 55 -4.61 3.23 13.02
N THR A 56 -5.15 2.05 12.74
CA THR A 56 -4.33 0.84 12.63
C THR A 56 -3.44 0.90 11.39
N LEU A 57 -3.98 1.28 10.24
CA LEU A 57 -3.23 1.42 9.00
C LEU A 57 -2.11 2.47 9.13
N GLU A 58 -2.39 3.64 9.69
CA GLU A 58 -1.37 4.68 9.91
C GLU A 58 -0.26 4.20 10.85
N CYS A 59 -0.60 3.44 11.89
CA CYS A 59 0.38 2.80 12.76
C CYS A 59 1.29 1.85 11.97
N LEU A 60 0.72 1.00 11.10
CA LEU A 60 1.47 0.05 10.27
C LEU A 60 2.34 0.76 9.23
N VAL A 61 1.86 1.86 8.65
CA VAL A 61 2.63 2.73 7.74
C VAL A 61 3.83 3.34 8.48
N GLY A 62 3.61 3.89 9.67
CA GLY A 62 4.68 4.47 10.50
C GLY A 62 5.75 3.46 10.91
N LEU A 63 5.39 2.17 11.01
CA LEU A 63 6.33 1.07 11.25
C LEU A 63 7.00 0.54 9.98
N GLY A 64 6.66 1.07 8.80
CA GLY A 64 7.19 0.62 7.51
C GLY A 64 6.71 -0.78 7.10
N LEU A 65 5.59 -1.27 7.67
CA LEU A 65 5.01 -2.59 7.39
C LEU A 65 3.98 -2.55 6.27
N VAL A 66 3.43 -1.36 6.03
CA VAL A 66 2.42 -1.07 5.01
C VAL A 66 2.89 0.12 4.19
N THR A 67 2.76 0.04 2.89
CA THR A 67 2.92 1.15 1.97
C THR A 67 1.57 1.85 1.82
N LYS A 68 1.58 3.18 1.84
CA LYS A 68 0.41 4.03 1.61
C LYS A 68 0.63 4.84 0.35
N THR A 69 -0.23 4.63 -0.62
CA THR A 69 -0.19 5.28 -1.93
C THR A 69 -1.45 6.12 -2.13
N LYS A 70 -1.31 7.31 -2.70
CA LYS A 70 -2.43 8.19 -3.00
C LYS A 70 -2.59 8.32 -4.52
N PHE A 71 -3.73 7.91 -5.06
CA PHE A 71 -4.02 8.02 -6.48
C PHE A 71 -4.79 9.29 -6.84
N LYS A 72 -5.08 9.49 -8.13
CA LYS A 72 -5.73 10.68 -8.69
C LYS A 72 -7.06 11.04 -8.02
N ASP A 73 -7.85 10.05 -7.63
CA ASP A 73 -9.15 10.21 -6.95
C ASP A 73 -9.02 10.69 -5.49
N GLN A 74 -7.79 11.03 -5.06
CA GLN A 74 -7.45 11.41 -3.69
C GLN A 74 -7.65 10.28 -2.67
N THR A 75 -7.98 9.06 -3.09
CA THR A 75 -8.14 7.88 -2.24
C THR A 75 -6.78 7.32 -1.86
N PHE A 76 -6.62 6.96 -0.59
CA PHE A 76 -5.46 6.24 -0.10
C PHE A 76 -5.64 4.74 -0.24
N TRP A 77 -4.60 4.10 -0.75
CA TRP A 77 -4.50 2.66 -0.91
C TRP A 77 -3.37 2.15 -0.04
N TYR A 78 -3.56 0.98 0.52
CA TYR A 78 -2.66 0.36 1.48
C TYR A 78 -2.33 -1.04 1.04
N GLU A 79 -1.06 -1.41 1.07
CA GLU A 79 -0.57 -2.74 0.73
C GLU A 79 0.52 -3.19 1.71
N LEU A 80 0.62 -4.50 1.96
CA LEU A 80 1.70 -5.04 2.77
C LEU A 80 3.05 -4.85 2.08
N LYS A 81 3.97 -4.24 2.79
CA LYS A 81 5.35 -4.16 2.33
C LYS A 81 6.03 -5.52 2.47
N ASP A 82 6.59 -6.00 1.39
CA ASP A 82 7.38 -7.23 1.36
C ASP A 82 8.84 -6.87 1.12
N SER A 83 9.68 -7.06 2.14
CA SER A 83 11.13 -6.81 2.04
C SER A 83 11.84 -7.71 1.02
N ASN A 84 11.20 -8.81 0.63
CA ASN A 84 11.73 -9.75 -0.35
C ASN A 84 11.23 -9.49 -1.79
N ARG A 85 10.30 -8.54 -1.98
CA ARG A 85 9.87 -8.11 -3.32
C ARG A 85 10.66 -6.89 -3.76
N PRO A 86 11.06 -6.83 -5.03
CA PRO A 86 11.64 -5.62 -5.59
C PRO A 86 10.63 -4.47 -5.49
N HIS A 87 11.13 -3.26 -5.40
CA HIS A 87 10.31 -2.06 -5.48
C HIS A 87 9.53 -2.07 -6.80
N HIS A 88 8.23 -1.81 -6.73
CA HIS A 88 7.33 -1.83 -7.88
C HIS A 88 6.48 -0.56 -7.91
N HIS A 89 5.92 -0.29 -9.06
CA HIS A 89 5.04 0.82 -9.35
C HIS A 89 3.70 0.31 -9.85
N HIS A 90 2.71 1.18 -9.94
CA HIS A 90 1.38 0.82 -10.40
C HIS A 90 1.03 1.52 -11.71
N LEU A 91 0.41 0.75 -12.61
CA LEU A 91 -0.33 1.23 -13.76
C LEU A 91 -1.81 1.22 -13.38
N VAL A 92 -2.48 2.36 -13.47
CA VAL A 92 -3.89 2.49 -13.10
C VAL A 92 -4.71 2.90 -14.31
N CYS A 93 -5.76 2.14 -14.61
CA CYS A 93 -6.69 2.48 -15.69
C CYS A 93 -7.64 3.59 -15.24
N ASP A 94 -7.58 4.74 -15.92
CA ASP A 94 -8.44 5.89 -15.64
C ASP A 94 -9.94 5.61 -15.90
N ARG A 95 -10.26 4.59 -16.71
CA ARG A 95 -11.65 4.28 -17.06
C ARG A 95 -12.30 3.24 -16.14
N CYS A 96 -11.61 2.14 -15.81
CA CYS A 96 -12.20 1.05 -15.04
C CYS A 96 -11.53 0.81 -13.68
N GLY A 97 -10.47 1.55 -13.35
CA GLY A 97 -9.77 1.41 -12.07
C GLY A 97 -8.90 0.15 -11.95
N GLN A 98 -8.78 -0.66 -13.02
CA GLN A 98 -7.88 -1.82 -13.01
C GLN A 98 -6.46 -1.37 -12.73
N MET A 99 -5.79 -2.09 -11.83
CA MET A 99 -4.38 -1.88 -11.50
C MET A 99 -3.53 -3.05 -11.97
N GLU A 100 -2.29 -2.72 -12.35
CA GLU A 100 -1.25 -3.68 -12.70
C GLU A 100 0.07 -3.22 -12.08
N GLU A 101 0.84 -4.14 -11.52
CA GLU A 101 2.18 -3.85 -11.02
C GLU A 101 3.18 -3.81 -12.18
N VAL A 102 4.11 -2.87 -12.12
CA VAL A 102 5.23 -2.78 -13.06
C VAL A 102 6.55 -2.66 -12.31
N LEU A 103 7.51 -3.48 -12.72
CA LEU A 103 8.89 -3.42 -12.24
C LEU A 103 9.70 -2.54 -13.18
N LEU A 104 10.32 -1.49 -12.66
CA LEU A 104 11.14 -0.57 -13.43
C LEU A 104 12.57 -0.56 -12.89
N ASP A 105 13.54 -0.49 -13.77
CA ASP A 105 14.92 -0.15 -13.39
C ASP A 105 15.05 1.37 -13.22
N GLU A 106 14.96 1.82 -11.99
CA GLU A 106 15.02 3.23 -11.63
C GLU A 106 16.44 3.79 -11.59
N SER A 107 17.45 2.97 -11.76
CA SER A 107 18.87 3.37 -11.67
C SER A 107 19.20 4.52 -12.62
N ILE A 108 18.60 4.52 -13.80
CA ILE A 108 18.77 5.58 -14.81
C ILE A 108 18.14 6.89 -14.31
N LEU A 109 16.91 6.83 -13.81
CA LEU A 109 16.19 8.00 -13.30
C LEU A 109 16.94 8.63 -12.11
N LEU A 110 17.37 7.82 -11.15
CA LEU A 110 18.12 8.27 -9.98
C LEU A 110 19.47 8.89 -10.37
N ARG A 111 20.16 8.33 -11.37
CA ARG A 111 21.40 8.93 -11.91
C ARG A 111 21.17 10.28 -12.58
N VAL A 112 20.09 10.42 -13.34
CA VAL A 112 19.73 11.70 -13.96
C VAL A 112 19.45 12.76 -12.89
N ILE A 113 18.69 12.42 -11.86
CA ILE A 113 18.41 13.32 -10.75
C ILE A 113 19.70 13.72 -10.02
N ALA A 114 20.56 12.76 -9.69
CA ALA A 114 21.83 13.02 -9.01
C ALA A 114 22.79 13.94 -9.79
N ARG A 115 22.73 13.91 -11.14
CA ARG A 115 23.50 14.83 -11.99
C ARG A 115 22.94 16.25 -12.03
N ARG A 116 21.64 16.41 -11.84
CA ARG A 116 20.92 17.69 -11.95
C ARG A 116 20.66 18.36 -10.62
N SER A 117 20.80 17.65 -9.52
CA SER A 117 20.50 18.13 -8.18
C SER A 117 21.51 17.61 -7.17
N LYS A 118 21.80 18.41 -6.14
CA LYS A 118 22.59 18.00 -4.98
C LYS A 118 21.76 17.30 -3.89
N PHE A 119 20.48 17.09 -4.14
CA PHE A 119 19.58 16.39 -3.21
C PHE A 119 19.94 14.92 -3.11
N LYS A 120 19.95 14.38 -1.89
CA LYS A 120 19.97 12.94 -1.64
C LYS A 120 18.53 12.44 -1.67
N VAL A 121 18.13 11.70 -2.70
CA VAL A 121 16.80 11.08 -2.77
C VAL A 121 16.74 9.97 -1.72
N LEU A 122 15.76 10.07 -0.81
CA LEU A 122 15.51 9.08 0.24
C LEU A 122 14.31 8.18 -0.09
N SER A 123 13.35 8.70 -0.82
CA SER A 123 12.16 7.97 -1.28
C SER A 123 11.58 8.65 -2.51
N HIS A 124 10.79 7.93 -3.25
CA HIS A 124 10.02 8.46 -4.37
C HIS A 124 8.69 7.73 -4.47
N GLN A 125 7.78 8.31 -5.22
CA GLN A 125 6.51 7.72 -5.60
C GLN A 125 6.34 7.95 -7.10
N LEU A 126 6.11 6.89 -7.85
CA LEU A 126 5.95 6.93 -9.31
C LEU A 126 4.79 6.03 -9.69
N GLU A 127 3.80 6.61 -10.34
CA GLU A 127 2.59 5.93 -10.75
C GLU A 127 2.18 6.38 -12.14
N PHE A 128 1.60 5.47 -12.89
CA PHE A 128 1.21 5.71 -14.26
C PHE A 128 -0.30 5.56 -14.41
N PHE A 129 -0.90 6.50 -15.10
CA PHE A 129 -2.34 6.55 -15.37
C PHE A 129 -2.57 6.47 -16.87
N GLY A 130 -3.52 5.63 -17.29
CA GLY A 130 -3.81 5.43 -18.71
C GLY A 130 -5.03 4.55 -18.93
N LEU A 131 -5.05 3.82 -20.03
CA LEU A 131 -6.13 2.90 -20.35
C LEU A 131 -5.60 1.48 -20.42
N CYS A 132 -6.27 0.55 -19.74
CA CYS A 132 -5.95 -0.88 -19.85
C CYS A 132 -6.34 -1.42 -21.24
N PRO A 133 -5.81 -2.57 -21.67
CA PRO A 133 -6.10 -3.14 -22.99
C PRO A 133 -7.59 -3.33 -23.28
N ALA A 134 -8.39 -3.68 -22.27
CA ALA A 134 -9.83 -3.83 -22.41
C ALA A 134 -10.55 -2.48 -22.64
N CYS A 135 -10.04 -1.39 -22.06
CA CYS A 135 -10.61 -0.06 -22.21
C CYS A 135 -10.11 0.69 -23.45
N LEU A 136 -8.95 0.32 -23.99
CA LEU A 136 -8.44 0.85 -25.26
C LEU A 136 -9.27 0.40 -26.46
N LYS A 137 -9.88 -0.79 -26.40
CA LYS A 137 -10.67 -1.38 -27.48
C LYS A 137 -12.12 -0.91 -27.52
N LYS A 138 -12.54 -0.08 -26.55
CA LYS A 138 -13.88 0.54 -26.46
C LYS A 138 -13.82 2.01 -26.83
#